data_a99feec7f8aa566ece71af2f48241b41
#
_entry.id   a99feec7f8aa566ece71af2f48241b41
#
_cell.length_a   1.000
_cell.length_b   1.000
_cell.length_c   1.000
_cell.angle_alpha   90.00
_cell.angle_beta   90.00
_cell.angle_gamma   90.00
#
_symmetry.space_group_name_H-M   'P 1'
#
loop_
_entity.id
_entity.type
_entity.pdbx_description
1 polymer ?
#
loop_
_entity_poly.entity_id
_entity_poly.type
_entity_poly.pdbx_seq_one_letter_code
_entity_poly.pdbx_strand_id
1 'polypeptide(L)'
;MSVEVEPVVEGKAMPGSEYTMKLRLTVPEGYHAYHKDNPGYSLPVKITWSELSGLELLKAEWPEPHKHVDEFSEEWELDGTFDIAYTFKVPDNAKGSLSLRGSHEIQFCDAAGCFQSEGDFSTSIEVEAGAEVEGTPTAEPKGPQAKATATFASTAKPGGQATLEWTFELTKSYHVYHPENPGYGTAPEFTWTELSGLKLIDQKWPKAHEHEIDTDWIEWEYPDKVTIQFIFEVPADASGELKLAADWSAQV
;
A
#
# COMPACT_ATOMS: atom_id res chain seq x y z
N MET A 1 -30.22 12.68 8.65
CA MET A 1 -30.23 11.23 8.91
C MET A 1 -29.14 10.65 8.04
N SER A 2 -28.29 9.77 8.54
CA SER A 2 -27.14 9.18 7.84
C SER A 2 -26.87 7.78 8.38
N VAL A 3 -26.23 6.94 7.59
CA VAL A 3 -25.64 5.67 8.06
C VAL A 3 -24.37 6.00 8.82
N GLU A 4 -24.20 5.43 10.01
CA GLU A 4 -22.94 5.52 10.75
C GLU A 4 -21.98 4.47 10.22
N VAL A 5 -20.70 4.86 9.99
CA VAL A 5 -19.66 3.97 9.49
C VAL A 5 -18.45 4.08 10.42
N GLU A 6 -18.13 2.99 11.11
CA GLU A 6 -17.10 2.93 12.14
C GLU A 6 -16.08 1.82 11.81
N PRO A 7 -14.79 2.14 11.67
CA PRO A 7 -13.73 1.14 11.61
C PRO A 7 -13.52 0.49 12.99
N VAL A 8 -13.59 -0.84 13.04
CA VAL A 8 -13.36 -1.64 14.26
C VAL A 8 -12.06 -2.41 14.10
N VAL A 9 -11.06 -2.03 14.88
CA VAL A 9 -9.71 -2.59 14.88
C VAL A 9 -9.51 -3.34 16.21
N GLU A 10 -9.17 -4.61 16.15
CA GLU A 10 -8.95 -5.46 17.33
C GLU A 10 -7.52 -6.02 17.33
N GLY A 11 -6.80 -5.83 18.43
CA GLY A 11 -5.43 -6.33 18.57
C GLY A 11 -4.41 -5.56 17.74
N LYS A 12 -3.28 -6.21 17.45
CA LYS A 12 -2.18 -5.66 16.67
C LYS A 12 -1.89 -6.53 15.46
N ALA A 13 -1.46 -5.91 14.38
CA ALA A 13 -0.99 -6.63 13.20
C ALA A 13 0.43 -7.14 13.42
N MET A 14 0.75 -8.31 12.88
CA MET A 14 2.13 -8.82 12.85
C MET A 14 2.71 -8.62 11.45
N PRO A 15 3.95 -8.15 11.31
CA PRO A 15 4.62 -8.07 10.03
C PRO A 15 4.56 -9.42 9.28
N GLY A 16 4.29 -9.37 7.98
CA GLY A 16 4.21 -10.56 7.14
C GLY A 16 2.98 -11.44 7.32
N SER A 17 2.05 -11.11 8.23
CA SER A 17 0.83 -11.89 8.46
C SER A 17 -0.39 -11.34 7.71
N GLU A 18 -1.50 -12.03 7.84
CA GLU A 18 -2.81 -11.48 7.51
C GLU A 18 -3.39 -10.79 8.74
N TYR A 19 -4.09 -9.68 8.51
CA TYR A 19 -4.80 -8.94 9.54
C TYR A 19 -6.23 -8.65 9.07
N THR A 20 -7.21 -8.92 9.94
CA THR A 20 -8.62 -8.65 9.63
C THR A 20 -9.15 -7.55 10.54
N MET A 21 -9.70 -6.52 9.94
CA MET A 21 -10.52 -5.51 10.61
C MET A 21 -11.95 -5.56 10.11
N LYS A 22 -12.83 -4.91 10.84
CA LYS A 22 -14.23 -4.77 10.43
C LYS A 22 -14.54 -3.31 10.17
N LEU A 23 -15.38 -3.07 9.20
CA LEU A 23 -16.09 -1.80 9.03
C LEU A 23 -17.51 -2.03 9.48
N ARG A 24 -17.90 -1.42 10.60
CA ARG A 24 -19.24 -1.49 11.15
C ARG A 24 -20.12 -0.41 10.56
N LEU A 25 -21.25 -0.81 10.04
CA LEU A 25 -22.27 0.07 9.50
C LEU A 25 -23.51 -0.03 10.36
N THR A 26 -24.08 1.12 10.73
CA THR A 26 -25.37 1.19 11.43
C THR A 26 -26.36 1.98 10.60
N VAL A 27 -27.32 1.27 10.04
CA VAL A 27 -28.44 1.83 9.29
C VAL A 27 -29.51 2.29 10.30
N PRO A 28 -30.10 3.49 10.11
CA PRO A 28 -31.15 3.96 11.01
C PRO A 28 -32.35 2.99 11.10
N GLU A 29 -32.98 2.95 12.26
CA GLU A 29 -34.13 2.07 12.50
C GLU A 29 -35.25 2.30 11.48
N GLY A 30 -35.75 1.21 10.91
CA GLY A 30 -36.81 1.22 9.90
C GLY A 30 -36.32 1.44 8.46
N TYR A 31 -34.98 1.58 8.30
CA TYR A 31 -34.34 1.70 6.99
C TYR A 31 -33.49 0.47 6.69
N HIS A 32 -33.21 0.24 5.42
CA HIS A 32 -32.31 -0.79 4.92
C HIS A 32 -31.34 -0.20 3.87
N ALA A 33 -30.12 -0.69 3.87
CA ALA A 33 -29.12 -0.46 2.84
C ALA A 33 -29.05 -1.70 1.93
N TYR A 34 -28.24 -1.66 0.86
CA TYR A 34 -28.23 -2.72 -0.14
C TYR A 34 -26.86 -3.38 -0.25
N HIS A 35 -26.86 -4.73 -0.31
CA HIS A 35 -25.65 -5.51 -0.44
C HIS A 35 -24.87 -5.14 -1.72
N LYS A 36 -23.54 -5.27 -1.70
CA LYS A 36 -22.67 -4.94 -2.85
C LYS A 36 -23.06 -5.63 -4.18
N ASP A 37 -23.68 -6.81 -4.09
CA ASP A 37 -24.13 -7.61 -5.24
C ASP A 37 -25.65 -7.53 -5.42
N ASN A 38 -26.27 -6.45 -4.92
CA ASN A 38 -27.69 -6.25 -5.07
C ASN A 38 -28.13 -6.35 -6.55
N PRO A 39 -29.02 -7.29 -6.91
CA PRO A 39 -29.47 -7.44 -8.30
C PRO A 39 -30.53 -6.44 -8.72
N GLY A 40 -31.12 -5.73 -7.75
CA GLY A 40 -32.25 -4.80 -7.98
C GLY A 40 -31.83 -3.44 -8.51
N TYR A 41 -32.72 -2.48 -8.37
CA TYR A 41 -32.52 -1.12 -8.88
C TYR A 41 -31.86 -0.18 -7.88
N SER A 42 -31.88 -0.56 -6.62
CA SER A 42 -31.33 0.25 -5.54
C SER A 42 -29.80 0.22 -5.55
N LEU A 43 -29.19 1.36 -5.22
CA LEU A 43 -27.73 1.49 -5.26
C LEU A 43 -27.09 0.73 -4.11
N PRO A 44 -26.14 -0.17 -4.39
CA PRO A 44 -25.45 -0.93 -3.36
C PRO A 44 -24.54 -0.05 -2.50
N VAL A 45 -24.26 -0.52 -1.28
CA VAL A 45 -23.20 0.05 -0.44
C VAL A 45 -21.88 0.03 -1.19
N LYS A 46 -21.24 1.19 -1.30
CA LYS A 46 -19.94 1.36 -1.93
C LYS A 46 -18.93 1.87 -0.90
N ILE A 47 -17.85 1.12 -0.73
CA ILE A 47 -16.71 1.48 0.10
C ILE A 47 -15.49 1.62 -0.79
N THR A 48 -14.80 2.75 -0.66
CA THR A 48 -13.59 3.06 -1.44
C THR A 48 -12.44 3.35 -0.49
N TRP A 49 -11.35 2.60 -0.61
CA TRP A 49 -10.12 2.84 0.13
C TRP A 49 -9.24 3.85 -0.59
N SER A 50 -8.82 4.90 0.10
CA SER A 50 -7.95 5.96 -0.42
C SER A 50 -6.52 5.88 0.12
N GLU A 51 -6.31 5.22 1.27
CA GLU A 51 -5.00 5.01 1.88
C GLU A 51 -4.98 3.67 2.61
N LEU A 52 -3.95 2.86 2.38
CA LEU A 52 -3.77 1.55 3.01
C LEU A 52 -2.39 1.39 3.69
N SER A 53 -1.51 2.41 3.67
CA SER A 53 -0.17 2.38 4.28
C SER A 53 0.64 1.12 3.95
N GLY A 54 0.58 0.66 2.70
CA GLY A 54 1.27 -0.53 2.22
C GLY A 54 0.57 -1.87 2.52
N LEU A 55 -0.58 -1.86 3.17
CA LEU A 55 -1.42 -3.04 3.29
C LEU A 55 -2.01 -3.42 1.92
N GLU A 56 -2.03 -4.70 1.60
CA GLU A 56 -2.70 -5.24 0.41
C GLU A 56 -4.05 -5.83 0.81
N LEU A 57 -5.13 -5.37 0.20
CA LEU A 57 -6.45 -5.92 0.43
C LEU A 57 -6.59 -7.29 -0.24
N LEU A 58 -6.74 -8.35 0.54
CA LEU A 58 -6.89 -9.73 0.05
C LEU A 58 -8.36 -10.08 -0.19
N LYS A 59 -9.25 -9.74 0.74
CA LYS A 59 -10.68 -10.05 0.64
C LYS A 59 -11.55 -9.11 1.45
N ALA A 60 -12.83 -9.04 1.07
CA ALA A 60 -13.89 -8.43 1.84
C ALA A 60 -15.03 -9.45 2.01
N GLU A 61 -15.36 -9.77 3.25
CA GLU A 61 -16.46 -10.67 3.60
C GLU A 61 -17.65 -9.83 4.07
N TRP A 62 -18.74 -10.00 3.36
CA TRP A 62 -19.98 -9.28 3.58
C TRP A 62 -20.96 -10.14 4.38
N PRO A 63 -21.84 -9.54 5.17
CA PRO A 63 -22.94 -10.27 5.80
C PRO A 63 -23.90 -10.82 4.75
N GLU A 64 -24.57 -11.90 5.10
CA GLU A 64 -25.61 -12.45 4.23
C GLU A 64 -26.81 -11.48 4.21
N PRO A 65 -27.28 -11.03 3.02
CA PRO A 65 -28.37 -10.09 2.94
C PRO A 65 -29.72 -10.76 3.15
N HIS A 66 -30.67 -10.00 3.64
CA HIS A 66 -32.07 -10.36 3.59
C HIS A 66 -32.61 -10.12 2.16
N LYS A 67 -33.21 -11.15 1.56
CA LYS A 67 -33.74 -11.03 0.20
C LYS A 67 -35.19 -10.58 0.25
N HIS A 68 -35.44 -9.42 -0.34
CA HIS A 68 -36.81 -8.90 -0.58
C HIS A 68 -37.14 -9.09 -2.05
N VAL A 69 -38.24 -9.81 -2.32
CA VAL A 69 -38.70 -10.08 -3.69
C VAL A 69 -40.12 -9.59 -3.84
N ASP A 70 -40.36 -8.73 -4.80
CA ASP A 70 -41.67 -8.26 -5.20
C ASP A 70 -41.96 -8.58 -6.68
N GLU A 71 -43.04 -8.03 -7.26
CA GLU A 71 -43.43 -8.28 -8.64
C GLU A 71 -42.46 -7.69 -9.68
N PHE A 72 -41.56 -6.77 -9.27
CA PHE A 72 -40.76 -5.95 -10.17
C PHE A 72 -39.23 -6.16 -9.97
N SER A 73 -38.83 -6.55 -8.76
CA SER A 73 -37.39 -6.66 -8.42
C SER A 73 -37.10 -7.69 -7.33
N GLU A 74 -35.88 -8.11 -7.29
CA GLU A 74 -35.23 -8.78 -6.14
C GLU A 74 -34.20 -7.81 -5.56
N GLU A 75 -34.39 -7.40 -4.31
CA GLU A 75 -33.46 -6.53 -3.58
C GLU A 75 -32.78 -7.32 -2.46
N TRP A 76 -31.49 -7.10 -2.27
CA TRP A 76 -30.71 -7.72 -1.21
C TRP A 76 -30.37 -6.70 -0.14
N GLU A 77 -31.14 -6.74 0.94
CA GLU A 77 -31.19 -5.72 1.98
C GLU A 77 -30.30 -6.06 3.17
N LEU A 78 -29.75 -5.01 3.79
CA LEU A 78 -28.94 -5.05 5.01
C LEU A 78 -29.55 -4.09 6.03
N ASP A 79 -29.98 -4.61 7.17
CA ASP A 79 -30.70 -3.88 8.19
C ASP A 79 -29.87 -3.68 9.47
N GLY A 80 -30.19 -2.64 10.22
CA GLY A 80 -29.64 -2.37 11.55
C GLY A 80 -28.11 -2.22 11.53
N THR A 81 -27.42 -2.93 12.44
CA THR A 81 -25.96 -2.87 12.53
C THR A 81 -25.34 -4.15 11.99
N PHE A 82 -24.41 -4.02 11.06
CA PHE A 82 -23.69 -5.12 10.46
C PHE A 82 -22.22 -4.78 10.24
N ASP A 83 -21.37 -5.81 10.13
CA ASP A 83 -19.95 -5.68 9.91
C ASP A 83 -19.56 -6.22 8.54
N ILE A 84 -18.70 -5.48 7.81
CA ILE A 84 -17.98 -5.97 6.64
C ILE A 84 -16.54 -6.26 7.10
N ALA A 85 -16.09 -7.50 6.97
CA ALA A 85 -14.75 -7.87 7.36
C ALA A 85 -13.76 -7.74 6.20
N TYR A 86 -12.71 -6.94 6.38
CA TYR A 86 -11.64 -6.72 5.43
C TYR A 86 -10.36 -7.41 5.91
N THR A 87 -9.84 -8.33 5.12
CA THR A 87 -8.56 -9.00 5.40
C THR A 87 -7.48 -8.43 4.51
N PHE A 88 -6.39 -8.01 5.15
CA PHE A 88 -5.23 -7.41 4.49
C PHE A 88 -4.00 -8.27 4.71
N LYS A 89 -3.10 -8.27 3.75
CA LYS A 89 -1.71 -8.70 3.92
C LYS A 89 -0.93 -7.54 4.53
N VAL A 90 -0.26 -7.80 5.64
CA VAL A 90 0.62 -6.86 6.31
C VAL A 90 2.01 -6.96 5.70
N PRO A 91 2.67 -5.85 5.33
CA PRO A 91 4.04 -5.90 4.83
C PRO A 91 5.00 -6.55 5.83
N ASP A 92 5.98 -7.30 5.34
CA ASP A 92 6.97 -7.99 6.18
C ASP A 92 7.81 -7.02 7.02
N ASN A 93 7.98 -5.79 6.51
CA ASN A 93 8.74 -4.72 7.16
C ASN A 93 7.88 -3.72 7.92
N ALA A 94 6.57 -3.99 8.08
CA ALA A 94 5.66 -3.10 8.77
C ALA A 94 6.12 -2.81 10.21
N LYS A 95 6.02 -1.54 10.63
CA LYS A 95 6.39 -1.07 11.96
C LYS A 95 5.50 0.09 12.38
N GLY A 96 5.34 0.27 13.69
CA GLY A 96 4.59 1.39 14.25
C GLY A 96 3.10 1.30 14.00
N SER A 97 2.51 2.29 13.36
CA SER A 97 1.08 2.40 13.10
C SER A 97 0.81 2.55 11.60
N LEU A 98 -0.07 1.74 11.06
CA LEU A 98 -0.49 1.75 9.65
C LEU A 98 -1.82 2.50 9.54
N SER A 99 -1.84 3.61 8.80
CA SER A 99 -3.04 4.40 8.58
C SER A 99 -3.90 3.81 7.46
N LEU A 100 -5.21 3.77 7.69
CA LEU A 100 -6.20 3.43 6.68
C LEU A 100 -7.19 4.57 6.55
N ARG A 101 -7.52 4.92 5.32
CA ARG A 101 -8.54 5.91 5.00
C ARG A 101 -9.43 5.42 3.88
N GLY A 102 -10.67 5.78 3.93
CA GLY A 102 -11.63 5.47 2.88
C GLY A 102 -12.85 6.35 2.95
N SER A 103 -13.74 6.15 1.99
CA SER A 103 -15.03 6.82 1.92
C SER A 103 -16.14 5.82 1.68
N HIS A 104 -17.36 6.22 2.02
CA HIS A 104 -18.56 5.46 1.75
C HIS A 104 -19.59 6.28 0.96
N GLU A 105 -20.31 5.60 0.09
CA GLU A 105 -21.51 6.07 -0.59
C GLU A 105 -22.59 5.01 -0.36
N ILE A 106 -23.66 5.37 0.36
CA ILE A 106 -24.69 4.41 0.80
C ILE A 106 -26.06 4.98 0.53
N GLN A 107 -26.83 4.29 -0.30
CA GLN A 107 -28.27 4.53 -0.39
C GLN A 107 -28.96 3.70 0.70
N PHE A 108 -29.86 4.33 1.44
CA PHE A 108 -30.71 3.64 2.41
C PHE A 108 -32.16 4.10 2.28
N CYS A 109 -33.08 3.17 2.37
CA CYS A 109 -34.49 3.40 2.03
C CYS A 109 -35.43 2.87 3.10
N ASP A 110 -36.64 3.44 3.14
CA ASP A 110 -37.79 2.91 3.82
C ASP A 110 -38.98 2.88 2.82
N ALA A 111 -40.17 2.56 3.30
CA ALA A 111 -41.39 2.54 2.47
C ALA A 111 -41.78 3.92 1.91
N ALA A 112 -41.26 5.01 2.44
CA ALA A 112 -41.57 6.37 2.03
C ALA A 112 -40.57 6.94 1.01
N GLY A 113 -39.34 6.43 0.98
CA GLY A 113 -38.32 6.88 0.03
C GLY A 113 -36.89 6.53 0.41
N CYS A 114 -35.98 7.00 -0.43
CA CYS A 114 -34.53 6.72 -0.31
C CYS A 114 -33.75 7.97 -0.01
N PHE A 115 -32.69 7.80 0.76
CA PHE A 115 -31.74 8.82 1.16
C PHE A 115 -30.33 8.38 0.77
N GLN A 116 -29.39 9.34 0.73
CA GLN A 116 -27.97 9.09 0.50
C GLN A 116 -27.16 9.45 1.74
N SER A 117 -26.23 8.60 2.10
CA SER A 117 -25.22 8.86 3.11
C SER A 117 -23.83 8.75 2.46
N GLU A 118 -23.06 9.83 2.58
CA GLU A 118 -21.71 9.91 2.07
C GLU A 118 -20.79 10.43 3.19
N GLY A 119 -19.57 9.93 3.26
CA GLY A 119 -18.61 10.41 4.24
C GLY A 119 -17.28 9.67 4.15
N ASP A 120 -16.33 10.19 4.89
CA ASP A 120 -14.99 9.63 5.02
C ASP A 120 -14.85 8.92 6.36
N PHE A 121 -14.01 7.91 6.39
CA PHE A 121 -13.59 7.23 7.63
C PHE A 121 -12.09 7.03 7.63
N SER A 122 -11.51 6.97 8.84
CA SER A 122 -10.10 6.70 9.02
C SER A 122 -9.85 5.92 10.30
N THR A 123 -8.82 5.10 10.29
CA THR A 123 -8.34 4.39 11.46
C THR A 123 -6.85 4.11 11.35
N SER A 124 -6.27 3.50 12.37
CA SER A 124 -4.92 2.99 12.33
C SER A 124 -4.83 1.61 12.97
N ILE A 125 -3.94 0.78 12.44
CA ILE A 125 -3.64 -0.55 12.96
C ILE A 125 -2.24 -0.48 13.57
N GLU A 126 -2.14 -0.74 14.87
CA GLU A 126 -0.84 -0.87 15.52
C GLU A 126 -0.16 -2.16 15.07
N VAL A 127 1.11 -2.05 14.71
CA VAL A 127 1.94 -3.21 14.38
C VAL A 127 2.67 -3.67 15.64
N GLU A 128 2.59 -4.96 15.92
CA GLU A 128 3.35 -5.55 17.03
C GLU A 128 4.85 -5.40 16.75
N ALA A 129 5.58 -4.78 17.66
CA ALA A 129 7.04 -4.79 17.56
C ALA A 129 7.48 -6.24 17.60
N GLY A 130 8.01 -6.75 16.49
CA GLY A 130 8.56 -8.08 16.43
C GLY A 130 9.54 -8.24 17.60
N ALA A 131 9.31 -9.24 18.45
CA ALA A 131 10.24 -9.56 19.51
C ALA A 131 11.60 -9.78 18.84
N GLU A 132 12.63 -9.07 19.28
CA GLU A 132 14.01 -9.49 19.03
C GLU A 132 14.16 -10.87 19.66
N VAL A 133 13.98 -11.89 18.85
CA VAL A 133 14.27 -13.25 19.27
C VAL A 133 15.76 -13.43 19.13
N GLU A 134 16.50 -13.29 20.24
CA GLU A 134 17.77 -14.00 20.39
C GLU A 134 17.43 -15.50 20.40
N GLY A 135 17.40 -16.09 19.22
CA GLY A 135 17.13 -17.50 19.00
C GLY A 135 18.07 -18.05 17.94
N THR A 136 18.88 -18.97 18.36
CA THR A 136 19.79 -19.82 17.58
C THR A 136 19.19 -20.21 16.21
N PRO A 137 19.94 -20.08 15.11
CA PRO A 137 19.42 -20.32 13.77
C PRO A 137 19.14 -21.81 13.55
N THR A 138 17.87 -22.12 13.38
CA THR A 138 17.46 -23.42 12.85
C THR A 138 16.65 -23.19 11.60
N ALA A 139 17.21 -23.55 10.45
CA ALA A 139 16.85 -23.31 9.06
C ALA A 139 17.34 -21.94 8.55
N GLU A 140 18.24 -21.99 7.57
CA GLU A 140 18.74 -20.82 6.87
C GLU A 140 17.54 -20.04 6.29
N PRO A 141 17.29 -18.80 6.75
CA PRO A 141 16.50 -17.90 5.93
C PRO A 141 17.31 -17.76 4.64
N LYS A 142 16.68 -17.93 3.48
CA LYS A 142 17.28 -17.45 2.24
C LYS A 142 17.61 -15.98 2.52
N GLY A 143 18.89 -15.67 2.65
CA GLY A 143 19.36 -14.30 2.93
C GLY A 143 18.79 -13.35 1.90
N PRO A 144 18.74 -12.05 2.15
CA PRO A 144 18.23 -11.09 1.19
C PRO A 144 18.97 -11.31 -0.12
N GLN A 145 18.22 -11.45 -1.21
CA GLN A 145 18.74 -11.68 -2.55
C GLN A 145 19.51 -10.45 -3.05
N ALA A 146 19.29 -9.30 -2.41
CA ALA A 146 19.98 -8.05 -2.65
C ALA A 146 20.34 -7.35 -1.34
N LYS A 147 21.53 -6.77 -1.28
CA LYS A 147 21.96 -5.82 -0.24
C LYS A 147 21.96 -4.43 -0.84
N ALA A 148 21.25 -3.49 -0.22
CA ALA A 148 21.26 -2.09 -0.63
C ALA A 148 22.17 -1.27 0.30
N THR A 149 22.95 -0.35 -0.29
CA THR A 149 23.72 0.66 0.42
C THR A 149 23.59 2.01 -0.26
N ALA A 150 23.50 3.08 0.52
CA ALA A 150 23.41 4.44 0.02
C ALA A 150 24.56 5.29 0.59
N THR A 151 25.28 6.00 -0.27
CA THR A 151 26.40 6.87 0.11
C THR A 151 26.40 8.15 -0.71
N PHE A 152 26.72 9.30 -0.09
CA PHE A 152 26.93 10.52 -0.84
C PHE A 152 28.30 10.50 -1.55
N ALA A 153 28.29 10.72 -2.86
CA ALA A 153 29.50 10.77 -3.68
C ALA A 153 30.33 12.05 -3.43
N SER A 154 29.70 13.09 -2.87
CA SER A 154 30.37 14.38 -2.61
C SER A 154 29.73 15.11 -1.42
N THR A 155 30.46 16.04 -0.83
CA THR A 155 29.93 16.94 0.21
C THR A 155 28.95 17.93 -0.43
N ALA A 156 27.74 17.97 0.09
CA ALA A 156 26.71 18.94 -0.30
C ALA A 156 27.17 20.38 0.05
N LYS A 157 26.98 21.32 -0.89
CA LYS A 157 27.21 22.75 -0.66
C LYS A 157 25.88 23.49 -0.80
N PRO A 158 25.59 24.48 0.08
CA PRO A 158 24.41 25.31 -0.07
C PRO A 158 24.33 25.95 -1.48
N GLY A 159 23.16 25.88 -2.10
CA GLY A 159 22.93 26.34 -3.48
C GLY A 159 23.57 25.47 -4.57
N GLY A 160 24.18 24.35 -4.24
CA GLY A 160 24.79 23.42 -5.18
C GLY A 160 23.96 22.15 -5.39
N GLN A 161 24.65 21.11 -5.84
CA GLN A 161 24.04 19.78 -6.01
C GLN A 161 24.73 18.76 -5.11
N ALA A 162 23.96 17.76 -4.67
CA ALA A 162 24.44 16.59 -3.97
C ALA A 162 24.07 15.33 -4.77
N THR A 163 25.01 14.40 -4.89
CA THR A 163 24.76 13.11 -5.56
C THR A 163 24.80 12.00 -4.52
N LEU A 164 23.68 11.28 -4.41
CA LEU A 164 23.57 10.05 -3.64
C LEU A 164 23.76 8.87 -4.59
N GLU A 165 24.66 7.97 -4.25
CA GLU A 165 24.84 6.68 -4.92
C GLU A 165 24.14 5.60 -4.13
N TRP A 166 23.12 4.99 -4.77
CA TRP A 166 22.39 3.85 -4.24
C TRP A 166 22.84 2.59 -4.95
N THR A 167 23.45 1.69 -4.22
CA THR A 167 24.04 0.48 -4.78
C THR A 167 23.29 -0.76 -4.29
N PHE A 168 22.85 -1.57 -5.25
CA PHE A 168 22.42 -2.95 -4.99
C PHE A 168 23.59 -3.90 -5.26
N GLU A 169 23.90 -4.78 -4.31
CA GLU A 169 24.76 -5.94 -4.46
C GLU A 169 23.87 -7.19 -4.41
N LEU A 170 23.85 -7.95 -5.50
CA LEU A 170 22.92 -9.04 -5.71
C LEU A 170 23.59 -10.38 -5.46
N THR A 171 22.83 -11.33 -4.94
CA THR A 171 23.28 -12.73 -4.88
C THR A 171 23.39 -13.27 -6.30
N LYS A 172 24.37 -14.13 -6.55
CA LYS A 172 24.61 -14.72 -7.86
C LYS A 172 23.32 -15.30 -8.46
N SER A 173 23.10 -15.02 -9.73
CA SER A 173 21.91 -15.40 -10.53
C SER A 173 20.65 -14.57 -10.27
N TYR A 174 20.77 -13.50 -9.49
CA TYR A 174 19.71 -12.51 -9.35
C TYR A 174 20.08 -11.23 -10.09
N HIS A 175 19.08 -10.48 -10.52
CA HIS A 175 19.23 -9.22 -11.24
C HIS A 175 18.11 -8.25 -10.83
N VAL A 176 18.32 -6.96 -11.04
CA VAL A 176 17.27 -5.95 -10.94
C VAL A 176 17.02 -5.37 -12.34
N TYR A 177 15.80 -4.90 -12.54
CA TYR A 177 15.31 -4.46 -13.84
C TYR A 177 15.49 -2.95 -14.05
N HIS A 178 15.69 -2.54 -15.31
CA HIS A 178 15.73 -1.13 -15.69
C HIS A 178 14.30 -0.57 -15.82
N PRO A 179 14.03 0.66 -15.32
CA PRO A 179 12.66 1.21 -15.33
C PRO A 179 12.06 1.47 -16.72
N GLU A 180 12.90 1.69 -17.73
CA GLU A 180 12.41 1.95 -19.10
C GLU A 180 12.07 0.66 -19.88
N ASN A 181 12.66 -0.46 -19.51
CA ASN A 181 12.37 -1.74 -20.16
C ASN A 181 12.56 -2.92 -19.17
N PRO A 182 11.68 -3.08 -18.20
CA PRO A 182 11.80 -4.13 -17.20
C PRO A 182 11.33 -5.51 -17.70
N GLY A 183 10.88 -5.62 -18.94
CA GLY A 183 10.30 -6.86 -19.46
C GLY A 183 9.04 -7.26 -18.69
N TYR A 184 9.04 -8.47 -18.13
CA TYR A 184 8.00 -8.95 -17.20
C TYR A 184 8.31 -8.63 -15.73
N GLY A 185 9.48 -8.06 -15.45
CA GLY A 185 9.92 -7.71 -14.10
C GLY A 185 9.40 -6.36 -13.64
N THR A 186 9.71 -6.02 -12.40
CA THR A 186 9.40 -4.72 -11.80
C THR A 186 10.72 -4.02 -11.44
N ALA A 187 10.92 -2.82 -11.95
CA ALA A 187 12.08 -2.02 -11.60
C ALA A 187 12.06 -1.59 -10.13
N PRO A 188 13.22 -1.31 -9.53
CA PRO A 188 13.27 -0.74 -8.19
C PRO A 188 12.50 0.59 -8.11
N GLU A 189 11.68 0.71 -7.07
CA GLU A 189 10.93 1.92 -6.74
C GLU A 189 11.49 2.54 -5.47
N PHE A 190 11.49 3.88 -5.40
CA PHE A 190 11.98 4.65 -4.28
C PHE A 190 10.96 5.68 -3.84
N THR A 191 10.59 5.66 -2.57
CA THR A 191 9.72 6.64 -1.95
C THR A 191 10.51 7.44 -0.92
N TRP A 192 10.77 8.71 -1.20
CA TRP A 192 11.51 9.60 -0.31
C TRP A 192 10.63 10.05 0.85
N THR A 193 10.97 9.62 2.06
CA THR A 193 10.20 9.90 3.28
C THR A 193 10.73 11.11 4.05
N GLU A 194 12.02 11.46 3.87
CA GLU A 194 12.65 12.65 4.42
C GLU A 194 13.68 13.20 3.42
N LEU A 195 13.63 14.51 3.17
CA LEU A 195 14.54 15.18 2.24
C LEU A 195 15.26 16.38 2.88
N SER A 196 14.91 16.83 4.09
CA SER A 196 15.49 17.99 4.78
C SER A 196 15.64 19.23 3.89
N GLY A 197 14.65 19.49 3.02
CA GLY A 197 14.66 20.59 2.04
C GLY A 197 15.44 20.31 0.74
N LEU A 198 16.08 19.16 0.60
CA LEU A 198 16.66 18.71 -0.66
C LEU A 198 15.55 18.47 -1.69
N LYS A 199 15.80 18.80 -2.93
CA LYS A 199 14.88 18.54 -4.04
C LYS A 199 15.53 17.57 -5.02
N LEU A 200 14.92 16.42 -5.24
CA LEU A 200 15.37 15.49 -6.28
C LEU A 200 15.15 16.12 -7.65
N ILE A 201 16.22 16.24 -8.43
CA ILE A 201 16.20 16.86 -9.77
C ILE A 201 16.54 15.89 -10.89
N ASP A 202 17.21 14.78 -10.58
CA ASP A 202 17.57 13.78 -11.60
C ASP A 202 17.83 12.42 -10.97
N GLN A 203 17.60 11.36 -11.75
CA GLN A 203 17.90 9.97 -11.40
C GLN A 203 18.60 9.33 -12.59
N LYS A 204 19.83 8.84 -12.38
CA LYS A 204 20.64 8.26 -13.45
C LYS A 204 20.87 6.78 -13.19
N TRP A 205 20.50 6.02 -14.20
CA TRP A 205 20.78 4.59 -14.28
C TRP A 205 22.00 4.34 -15.14
N PRO A 206 22.87 3.39 -14.80
CA PRO A 206 23.96 2.99 -15.69
C PRO A 206 23.41 2.28 -16.93
N LYS A 207 24.26 2.00 -17.90
CA LYS A 207 23.86 1.21 -19.06
C LYS A 207 23.47 -0.20 -18.61
N ALA A 208 22.25 -0.60 -18.94
CA ALA A 208 21.73 -1.94 -18.63
C ALA A 208 22.35 -3.01 -19.57
N HIS A 209 22.29 -4.23 -19.11
CA HIS A 209 22.52 -5.42 -19.90
C HIS A 209 21.20 -5.79 -20.59
N GLU A 210 21.27 -6.04 -21.89
CA GLU A 210 20.13 -6.50 -22.68
C GLU A 210 20.06 -8.03 -22.59
N HIS A 211 18.92 -8.53 -22.11
CA HIS A 211 18.62 -9.95 -22.02
C HIS A 211 17.48 -10.32 -22.96
N GLU A 212 17.76 -11.18 -23.93
CA GLU A 212 16.75 -11.72 -24.83
C GLU A 212 15.97 -12.83 -24.12
N ILE A 213 14.67 -12.60 -23.89
CA ILE A 213 13.75 -13.59 -23.30
C ILE A 213 13.20 -14.48 -24.41
N ASP A 214 12.87 -13.88 -25.57
CA ASP A 214 12.34 -14.55 -26.76
C ASP A 214 12.73 -13.74 -28.01
N THR A 215 12.48 -14.29 -29.20
CA THR A 215 12.87 -13.73 -30.51
C THR A 215 12.47 -12.25 -30.71
N ASP A 216 11.44 -11.79 -30.05
CA ASP A 216 10.90 -10.44 -30.18
C ASP A 216 10.84 -9.68 -28.83
N TRP A 217 11.43 -10.22 -27.75
CA TRP A 217 11.34 -9.63 -26.44
C TRP A 217 12.69 -9.51 -25.75
N ILE A 218 13.08 -8.26 -25.44
CA ILE A 218 14.32 -7.92 -24.75
C ILE A 218 13.93 -7.21 -23.45
N GLU A 219 14.51 -7.59 -22.33
CA GLU A 219 14.47 -6.84 -21.07
C GLU A 219 15.84 -6.24 -20.75
N TRP A 220 15.83 -5.18 -19.98
CA TRP A 220 17.05 -4.51 -19.53
C TRP A 220 17.25 -4.78 -18.05
N GLU A 221 18.36 -5.43 -17.75
CA GLU A 221 18.68 -5.89 -16.40
C GLU A 221 20.08 -5.52 -15.94
N TYR A 222 20.28 -5.62 -14.62
CA TYR A 222 21.58 -5.44 -13.98
C TYR A 222 21.89 -6.67 -13.14
N PRO A 223 22.75 -7.57 -13.59
CA PRO A 223 23.24 -8.69 -12.79
C PRO A 223 24.28 -8.22 -11.78
N ASP A 224 24.45 -8.98 -10.70
CA ASP A 224 25.48 -8.86 -9.68
C ASP A 224 25.48 -7.54 -8.89
N LYS A 225 25.62 -6.40 -9.55
CA LYS A 225 25.71 -5.08 -8.89
C LYS A 225 25.23 -3.95 -9.80
N VAL A 226 24.47 -3.03 -9.24
CA VAL A 226 24.10 -1.79 -9.90
C VAL A 226 24.19 -0.60 -8.93
N THR A 227 24.67 0.54 -9.43
CA THR A 227 24.68 1.81 -8.70
C THR A 227 23.84 2.83 -9.44
N ILE A 228 22.79 3.30 -8.79
CA ILE A 228 21.86 4.33 -9.28
C ILE A 228 22.29 5.65 -8.64
N GLN A 229 22.35 6.73 -9.40
CA GLN A 229 22.66 8.05 -8.88
C GLN A 229 21.39 8.90 -8.79
N PHE A 230 21.14 9.45 -7.60
CA PHE A 230 20.11 10.43 -7.34
C PHE A 230 20.77 11.80 -7.14
N ILE A 231 20.37 12.77 -7.94
CA ILE A 231 20.93 14.13 -7.90
C ILE A 231 19.92 15.05 -7.25
N PHE A 232 20.34 15.72 -6.19
CA PHE A 232 19.51 16.65 -5.45
C PHE A 232 20.02 18.07 -5.58
N GLU A 233 19.13 19.03 -5.68
CA GLU A 233 19.41 20.43 -5.45
C GLU A 233 19.44 20.71 -3.93
N VAL A 234 20.47 21.39 -3.47
CA VAL A 234 20.67 21.77 -2.07
C VAL A 234 20.16 23.20 -1.88
N PRO A 235 19.28 23.47 -0.89
CA PRO A 235 18.82 24.83 -0.62
C PRO A 235 19.99 25.81 -0.40
N ALA A 236 19.84 27.04 -0.89
CA ALA A 236 20.88 28.06 -0.77
C ALA A 236 21.14 28.50 0.68
N ASP A 237 20.15 28.34 1.53
CA ASP A 237 20.17 28.61 2.98
C ASP A 237 20.43 27.35 3.83
N ALA A 238 20.76 26.23 3.20
CA ALA A 238 21.05 24.99 3.90
C ALA A 238 22.21 25.16 4.90
N SER A 239 22.00 24.72 6.12
CA SER A 239 23.00 24.77 7.20
C SER A 239 22.85 23.55 8.12
N GLY A 240 23.95 23.09 8.69
CA GLY A 240 23.96 21.94 9.58
C GLY A 240 23.86 20.59 8.83
N GLU A 241 23.33 19.60 9.52
CA GLU A 241 23.15 18.25 9.00
C GLU A 241 21.83 18.16 8.22
N LEU A 242 21.89 17.67 6.98
CA LEU A 242 20.72 17.37 6.17
C LEU A 242 20.45 15.87 6.24
N LYS A 243 19.22 15.50 6.56
CA LYS A 243 18.79 14.11 6.64
C LYS A 243 18.05 13.71 5.38
N LEU A 244 18.28 12.49 4.96
CA LEU A 244 17.65 11.90 3.80
C LEU A 244 17.21 10.48 4.16
N ALA A 245 15.96 10.16 3.91
CA ALA A 245 15.41 8.83 4.12
C ALA A 245 14.53 8.44 2.94
N ALA A 246 14.58 7.17 2.57
CA ALA A 246 13.73 6.60 1.53
C ALA A 246 13.36 5.16 1.89
N ASP A 247 12.14 4.80 1.57
CA ASP A 247 11.72 3.41 1.45
C ASP A 247 11.97 2.96 0.01
N TRP A 248 12.26 1.70 -0.16
CA TRP A 248 12.49 1.13 -1.49
C TRP A 248 11.95 -0.29 -1.58
N SER A 249 11.56 -0.68 -2.79
CA SER A 249 11.24 -2.05 -3.17
C SER A 249 11.95 -2.41 -4.46
N ALA A 250 12.30 -3.66 -4.65
CA ALA A 250 12.87 -4.17 -5.88
C ALA A 250 12.48 -5.64 -6.06
N GLN A 251 12.11 -5.99 -7.28
CA GLN A 251 12.05 -7.39 -7.69
C GLN A 251 13.47 -7.83 -8.10
N VAL A 252 13.89 -8.98 -7.64
CA VAL A 252 15.20 -9.57 -7.94
C VAL A 252 15.08 -11.05 -8.31
#